data_123bd3d20429300db3ea08a195c5645c
#
_entry.id   123bd3d20429300db3ea08a195c5645c
#
_cell.length_a   1.000
_cell.length_b   1.000
_cell.length_c   1.000
_cell.angle_alpha   90.00
_cell.angle_beta   90.00
_cell.angle_gamma   90.00
#
_symmetry.space_group_name_H-M   'P 1'
#
loop_
_entity.id
_entity.type
_entity.pdbx_description
1 polymer ?
#
loop_
_entity_poly.entity_id
_entity_poly.type
_entity_poly.pdbx_seq_one_letter_code
_entity_poly.pdbx_strand_id
1 'polypeptide(L)'
;MKHSLWISASLFALATVMGGAAVAADLSPRPIVKAPLPPPPPPFTWTGFYLGANIGGAWAGGDIRNNATGASVGIGSSGAFIGGGQVGYNYQINHIVLGIEGTVDGIASSNKTTGNIVIGPNTFTASGRATWDATLAARLGYAADNWLFYAKGGGAWVALDGTVNNLTVPVTIMRSATQGGWMAGGGVEWAFAPSWSAKLEYDYLGINGEQIGANTGTIFTVHNPHVQQVTVGVNYLFH
;
A
#
# COMPACT_ATOMS: atom_id res chain seq x y z
N MET A 1 47.06 -47.77 29.79
CA MET A 1 48.06 -48.75 29.29
C MET A 1 48.94 -48.05 28.28
N LYS A 2 50.17 -47.82 28.73
CA LYS A 2 51.46 -48.04 28.07
C LYS A 2 51.78 -47.03 26.92
N HIS A 3 52.68 -46.06 27.23
CA HIS A 3 54.14 -46.05 27.10
C HIS A 3 54.57 -46.06 25.62
N SER A 4 55.48 -45.23 25.08
CA SER A 4 56.81 -44.81 25.54
C SER A 4 57.37 -43.79 24.55
N LEU A 5 57.89 -42.65 24.90
CA LEU A 5 59.28 -42.30 25.11
C LEU A 5 60.29 -43.04 24.14
N TRP A 6 60.99 -42.20 23.32
CA TRP A 6 62.48 -42.36 23.10
C TRP A 6 63.08 -41.01 22.69
N ILE A 7 64.02 -40.66 23.43
CA ILE A 7 65.13 -39.70 23.47
C ILE A 7 66.21 -40.10 22.45
N SER A 8 66.90 -39.14 21.94
CA SER A 8 68.35 -39.11 21.58
C SER A 8 68.57 -38.27 20.33
N ALA A 9 69.58 -37.49 20.10
CA ALA A 9 70.74 -37.04 20.82
C ALA A 9 71.42 -36.00 19.93
N SER A 10 72.05 -35.10 20.56
CA SER A 10 72.96 -34.06 20.13
C SER A 10 73.87 -34.35 18.96
N LEU A 11 74.09 -33.39 18.04
CA LEU A 11 75.40 -33.15 17.41
C LEU A 11 75.63 -31.63 17.26
N PHE A 12 76.64 -31.19 17.99
CA PHE A 12 77.27 -29.88 17.89
C PHE A 12 78.03 -29.79 16.55
N ALA A 13 77.71 -28.75 15.76
CA ALA A 13 78.63 -28.29 14.72
C ALA A 13 78.77 -26.75 14.86
N LEU A 14 79.96 -26.43 15.35
CA LEU A 14 80.55 -25.11 15.47
C LEU A 14 80.88 -24.63 14.05
N ALA A 15 80.16 -23.66 13.50
CA ALA A 15 80.53 -22.96 12.26
C ALA A 15 80.68 -21.44 12.55
N THR A 16 81.87 -21.04 12.31
CA THR A 16 82.49 -19.72 12.50
C THR A 16 81.71 -18.58 11.87
N VAL A 17 81.54 -17.54 12.70
CA VAL A 17 81.04 -16.20 12.36
C VAL A 17 81.97 -15.54 11.33
N MET A 18 81.47 -15.28 10.13
CA MET A 18 81.98 -14.16 9.31
C MET A 18 80.94 -13.04 9.37
N GLY A 19 81.27 -12.02 10.13
CA GLY A 19 80.56 -10.76 10.19
C GLY A 19 80.54 -10.03 8.85
N GLY A 20 79.49 -10.19 8.08
CA GLY A 20 79.12 -9.26 6.99
C GLY A 20 78.33 -8.13 7.57
N ALA A 21 78.91 -6.91 7.56
CA ALA A 21 78.17 -5.71 7.85
C ALA A 21 76.98 -5.61 6.85
N ALA A 22 75.76 -5.95 7.29
CA ALA A 22 74.59 -5.66 6.55
C ALA A 22 74.42 -4.13 6.53
N VAL A 23 74.79 -3.50 5.43
CA VAL A 23 74.38 -2.12 5.12
C VAL A 23 72.87 -2.16 5.00
N ALA A 24 72.20 -1.76 6.05
CA ALA A 24 70.76 -1.51 5.97
C ALA A 24 70.57 -0.38 4.94
N ALA A 25 70.20 -0.75 3.74
CA ALA A 25 69.73 0.20 2.74
C ALA A 25 68.55 0.95 3.35
N ASP A 26 68.78 2.20 3.66
CA ASP A 26 67.77 3.16 4.12
C ASP A 26 66.77 3.33 2.94
N LEU A 27 65.76 2.44 2.91
CA LEU A 27 64.66 2.56 1.97
C LEU A 27 63.89 3.80 2.40
N SER A 28 64.01 4.86 1.61
CA SER A 28 63.20 6.06 1.77
C SER A 28 61.73 5.65 2.04
N PRO A 29 61.13 6.17 3.10
CA PRO A 29 59.75 5.80 3.44
C PRO A 29 58.85 6.05 2.22
N ARG A 30 58.20 4.97 1.74
CA ARG A 30 57.25 5.12 0.65
C ARG A 30 56.25 6.18 1.03
N PRO A 31 55.95 7.17 0.16
CA PRO A 31 54.93 8.14 0.44
C PRO A 31 53.63 7.38 0.71
N ILE A 32 53.03 7.62 1.87
CA ILE A 32 51.73 7.08 2.24
C ILE A 32 50.73 7.77 1.30
N VAL A 33 50.44 7.12 0.18
CA VAL A 33 49.34 7.56 -0.72
C VAL A 33 48.05 7.31 0.06
N LYS A 34 47.47 8.37 0.59
CA LYS A 34 46.17 8.30 1.22
C LYS A 34 45.19 7.67 0.22
N ALA A 35 44.60 6.52 0.55
CA ALA A 35 43.64 5.88 -0.30
C ALA A 35 42.57 6.88 -0.76
N PRO A 36 42.17 6.89 -2.03
CA PRO A 36 41.10 7.74 -2.50
C PRO A 36 39.88 7.54 -1.60
N LEU A 37 39.24 8.62 -1.20
CA LEU A 37 37.98 8.53 -0.45
C LEU A 37 36.99 7.71 -1.26
N PRO A 38 36.25 6.77 -0.65
CA PRO A 38 35.22 6.03 -1.36
C PRO A 38 34.27 7.03 -2.01
N PRO A 39 33.78 6.75 -3.23
CA PRO A 39 32.81 7.63 -3.87
C PRO A 39 31.58 7.82 -2.96
N PRO A 40 30.99 9.01 -2.93
CA PRO A 40 29.78 9.24 -2.15
C PRO A 40 28.71 8.25 -2.59
N PRO A 41 27.86 7.76 -1.67
CA PRO A 41 26.75 6.86 -2.03
C PRO A 41 25.85 7.56 -3.05
N PRO A 42 25.30 6.83 -4.03
CA PRO A 42 24.40 7.41 -5.01
C PRO A 42 23.20 8.08 -4.31
N PRO A 43 22.73 9.23 -4.81
CA PRO A 43 21.56 9.88 -4.26
C PRO A 43 20.34 8.95 -4.33
N PHE A 44 19.47 9.03 -3.31
CA PHE A 44 18.23 8.26 -3.30
C PHE A 44 17.36 8.60 -4.51
N THR A 45 16.72 7.61 -5.11
CA THR A 45 15.79 7.77 -6.24
C THR A 45 14.49 7.02 -5.95
N TRP A 46 13.38 7.59 -6.38
CA TRP A 46 12.06 6.95 -6.34
C TRP A 46 11.79 6.06 -7.56
N THR A 47 12.73 5.99 -8.52
CA THR A 47 12.57 5.16 -9.72
C THR A 47 12.68 3.69 -9.37
N GLY A 48 11.68 2.91 -9.75
CA GLY A 48 11.67 1.47 -9.57
C GLY A 48 10.28 0.92 -9.30
N PHE A 49 10.20 -0.39 -9.25
CA PHE A 49 9.01 -1.09 -8.77
C PHE A 49 8.91 -1.00 -7.25
N TYR A 50 7.71 -1.07 -6.74
CA TYR A 50 7.47 -1.23 -5.31
C TYR A 50 6.30 -2.17 -5.05
N LEU A 51 6.37 -2.81 -3.90
CA LEU A 51 5.32 -3.67 -3.36
C LEU A 51 5.12 -3.28 -1.90
N GLY A 52 3.89 -3.14 -1.46
CA GLY A 52 3.61 -2.73 -0.09
C GLY A 52 2.33 -3.29 0.47
N ALA A 53 2.13 -3.00 1.74
CA ALA A 53 0.91 -3.27 2.47
C ALA A 53 0.40 -1.99 3.12
N ASN A 54 -0.91 -1.91 3.29
CA ASN A 54 -1.58 -0.78 3.92
C ASN A 54 -2.65 -1.24 4.91
N ILE A 55 -2.98 -0.34 5.83
CA ILE A 55 -4.12 -0.45 6.73
C ILE A 55 -4.74 0.93 6.92
N GLY A 56 -6.03 0.98 7.22
CA GLY A 56 -6.69 2.26 7.40
C GLY A 56 -8.16 2.18 7.75
N GLY A 57 -8.83 3.30 7.56
CA GLY A 57 -10.26 3.44 7.74
C GLY A 57 -10.93 3.93 6.46
N ALA A 58 -12.14 3.44 6.20
CA ALA A 58 -12.98 3.87 5.11
C ALA A 58 -14.33 4.33 5.64
N TRP A 59 -14.90 5.35 4.99
CA TRP A 59 -16.22 5.88 5.30
C TRP A 59 -17.01 6.01 4.01
N ALA A 60 -18.15 5.32 3.94
CA ALA A 60 -19.07 5.43 2.80
C ALA A 60 -20.13 6.51 3.07
N GLY A 61 -20.48 7.25 2.03
CA GLY A 61 -21.55 8.25 2.07
C GLY A 61 -22.34 8.26 0.77
N GLY A 62 -23.50 8.88 0.80
CA GLY A 62 -24.39 9.04 -0.36
C GLY A 62 -25.79 9.39 0.05
N ASP A 63 -26.66 9.66 -0.93
CA ASP A 63 -28.06 9.97 -0.73
C ASP A 63 -28.95 9.05 -1.57
N ILE A 64 -30.03 8.56 -0.99
CA ILE A 64 -31.10 7.88 -1.76
C ILE A 64 -32.17 8.92 -2.06
N ARG A 65 -32.44 9.15 -3.33
CA ARG A 65 -33.46 10.07 -3.79
C ARG A 65 -34.64 9.32 -4.41
N ASN A 66 -35.84 9.65 -3.96
CA ASN A 66 -37.09 9.24 -4.62
C ASN A 66 -37.35 10.19 -5.78
N ASN A 67 -37.29 9.72 -7.02
CA ASN A 67 -37.44 10.56 -8.21
C ASN A 67 -38.88 11.05 -8.42
N ALA A 68 -39.89 10.38 -7.83
CA ALA A 68 -41.30 10.79 -7.94
C ALA A 68 -41.65 11.94 -7.00
N THR A 69 -41.09 11.98 -5.78
CA THR A 69 -41.39 12.97 -4.77
C THR A 69 -40.28 14.00 -4.56
N GLY A 70 -39.08 13.74 -5.07
CA GLY A 70 -37.91 14.58 -4.84
C GLY A 70 -37.32 14.44 -3.43
N ALA A 71 -37.92 13.64 -2.56
CA ALA A 71 -37.39 13.41 -1.20
C ALA A 71 -36.07 12.66 -1.22
N SER A 72 -35.10 13.15 -0.46
CA SER A 72 -33.78 12.50 -0.29
C SER A 72 -33.55 12.13 1.17
N VAL A 73 -32.92 10.98 1.38
CA VAL A 73 -32.47 10.50 2.69
C VAL A 73 -30.97 10.17 2.58
N GLY A 74 -30.18 10.82 3.42
CA GLY A 74 -28.74 10.54 3.50
C GLY A 74 -28.51 9.12 4.00
N ILE A 75 -27.61 8.39 3.34
CA ILE A 75 -27.09 7.12 3.83
C ILE A 75 -26.03 7.48 4.86
N GLY A 76 -26.30 7.22 6.13
CA GLY A 76 -25.36 7.50 7.22
C GLY A 76 -24.01 6.81 6.98
N SER A 77 -22.93 7.52 7.27
CA SER A 77 -21.58 7.00 7.12
C SER A 77 -21.33 5.91 8.16
N SER A 78 -21.13 4.69 7.71
CA SER A 78 -20.58 3.62 8.54
C SER A 78 -19.08 3.54 8.30
N GLY A 79 -18.29 3.71 9.36
CA GLY A 79 -16.86 3.49 9.30
C GLY A 79 -16.55 2.01 9.17
N ALA A 80 -15.56 1.68 8.37
CA ALA A 80 -15.03 0.33 8.19
C ALA A 80 -13.51 0.37 8.34
N PHE A 81 -12.94 -0.70 8.84
CA PHE A 81 -11.50 -0.92 8.80
C PHE A 81 -11.13 -1.53 7.44
N ILE A 82 -10.07 -1.04 6.83
CA ILE A 82 -9.56 -1.56 5.56
C ILE A 82 -8.10 -1.98 5.71
N GLY A 83 -7.68 -2.95 4.89
CA GLY A 83 -6.29 -3.36 4.83
C GLY A 83 -6.05 -4.23 3.63
N GLY A 84 -4.90 -4.07 3.04
CA GLY A 84 -4.56 -4.75 1.80
C GLY A 84 -3.14 -4.55 1.34
N GLY A 85 -2.97 -4.58 0.03
CA GLY A 85 -1.66 -4.45 -0.60
C GLY A 85 -1.70 -3.59 -1.84
N GLN A 86 -0.56 -3.00 -2.14
CA GLN A 86 -0.33 -2.20 -3.33
C GLN A 86 0.93 -2.63 -4.07
N VAL A 87 0.90 -2.46 -5.37
CA VAL A 87 2.05 -2.63 -6.26
C VAL A 87 2.07 -1.48 -7.24
N GLY A 88 3.27 -0.99 -7.55
CA GLY A 88 3.40 0.11 -8.50
C GLY A 88 4.79 0.24 -9.07
N TYR A 89 4.90 1.20 -9.99
CA TYR A 89 6.15 1.60 -10.60
C TYR A 89 6.22 3.12 -10.63
N ASN A 90 7.33 3.68 -10.19
CA ASN A 90 7.64 5.10 -10.25
C ASN A 90 8.80 5.35 -11.21
N TYR A 91 8.75 6.46 -11.91
CA TYR A 91 9.82 6.98 -12.73
C TYR A 91 10.10 8.44 -12.35
N GLN A 92 11.30 8.70 -11.85
CA GLN A 92 11.71 10.02 -11.37
C GLN A 92 12.53 10.75 -12.44
N ILE A 93 12.15 11.99 -12.72
CA ILE A 93 12.87 12.93 -13.58
C ILE A 93 13.16 14.18 -12.72
N ASN A 94 14.39 14.34 -12.29
CA ASN A 94 14.77 15.38 -11.33
C ASN A 94 13.93 15.29 -10.04
N HIS A 95 13.05 16.25 -9.80
CA HIS A 95 12.15 16.29 -8.63
C HIS A 95 10.73 15.78 -8.93
N ILE A 96 10.43 15.50 -10.20
CA ILE A 96 9.10 15.02 -10.60
C ILE A 96 9.10 13.51 -10.65
N VAL A 97 8.08 12.91 -10.06
CA VAL A 97 7.84 11.46 -10.07
C VAL A 97 6.54 11.18 -10.77
N LEU A 98 6.61 10.36 -11.82
CA LEU A 98 5.47 9.82 -12.53
C LEU A 98 5.35 8.34 -12.20
N GLY A 99 4.15 7.86 -11.91
CA GLY A 99 3.97 6.45 -11.57
C GLY A 99 2.58 5.92 -11.90
N ILE A 100 2.47 4.61 -11.75
CA ILE A 100 1.22 3.88 -11.75
C ILE A 100 1.17 3.00 -10.50
N GLU A 101 -0.01 2.90 -9.89
CA GLU A 101 -0.24 2.11 -8.69
C GLU A 101 -1.53 1.32 -8.82
N GLY A 102 -1.47 0.04 -8.50
CA GLY A 102 -2.65 -0.81 -8.28
C GLY A 102 -2.74 -1.19 -6.81
N THR A 103 -3.94 -1.05 -6.23
CA THR A 103 -4.22 -1.39 -4.83
C THR A 103 -5.39 -2.34 -4.75
N VAL A 104 -5.36 -3.28 -3.81
CA VAL A 104 -6.48 -4.17 -3.48
C VAL A 104 -6.60 -4.24 -1.97
N ASP A 105 -7.77 -3.85 -1.46
CA ASP A 105 -8.05 -3.79 -0.04
C ASP A 105 -9.27 -4.63 0.33
N GLY A 106 -9.16 -5.37 1.43
CA GLY A 106 -10.27 -6.02 2.08
C GLY A 106 -10.95 -5.07 3.07
N ILE A 107 -12.27 -5.08 3.10
CA ILE A 107 -13.08 -4.18 3.94
C ILE A 107 -13.69 -4.99 5.09
N ALA A 108 -13.21 -4.76 6.31
CA ALA A 108 -13.76 -5.33 7.53
C ALA A 108 -14.78 -4.37 8.12
N SER A 109 -16.04 -4.51 7.69
CA SER A 109 -17.14 -3.75 8.27
C SER A 109 -17.84 -4.59 9.33
N SER A 110 -17.83 -4.12 10.57
CA SER A 110 -18.58 -4.74 11.67
C SER A 110 -20.08 -4.41 11.59
N ASN A 111 -20.44 -3.36 10.88
CA ASN A 111 -21.81 -2.89 10.76
C ASN A 111 -22.36 -3.15 9.36
N LYS A 112 -23.35 -4.04 9.27
CA LYS A 112 -24.21 -4.11 8.09
C LYS A 112 -25.11 -2.88 8.13
N THR A 113 -25.08 -2.06 7.09
CA THR A 113 -26.10 -1.01 6.94
C THR A 113 -27.43 -1.70 6.71
N THR A 114 -28.32 -1.60 7.68
CA THR A 114 -29.64 -2.24 7.63
C THR A 114 -30.69 -1.14 7.55
N GLY A 115 -31.50 -1.19 6.52
CA GLY A 115 -32.64 -0.31 6.34
C GLY A 115 -33.94 -1.11 6.26
N ASN A 116 -35.00 -0.67 6.91
CA ASN A 116 -36.33 -1.23 6.77
C ASN A 116 -37.14 -0.39 5.79
N ILE A 117 -37.70 -1.04 4.79
CA ILE A 117 -38.57 -0.43 3.79
C ILE A 117 -39.93 -1.09 3.90
N VAL A 118 -40.99 -0.29 4.14
CA VAL A 118 -42.37 -0.78 4.16
C VAL A 118 -43.03 -0.45 2.83
N ILE A 119 -43.49 -1.48 2.11
CA ILE A 119 -44.21 -1.34 0.85
C ILE A 119 -45.55 -2.08 0.96
N GLY A 120 -46.63 -1.29 1.12
CA GLY A 120 -47.95 -1.86 1.38
C GLY A 120 -47.95 -2.69 2.68
N PRO A 121 -48.50 -3.92 2.68
CA PRO A 121 -48.52 -4.77 3.88
C PRO A 121 -47.17 -5.46 4.17
N ASN A 122 -46.14 -5.29 3.30
CA ASN A 122 -44.88 -5.99 3.39
C ASN A 122 -43.77 -5.11 3.97
N THR A 123 -43.02 -5.65 4.91
CA THR A 123 -41.80 -5.03 5.44
C THR A 123 -40.58 -5.76 4.89
N PHE A 124 -39.71 -5.01 4.24
CA PHE A 124 -38.45 -5.50 3.70
C PHE A 124 -37.30 -4.97 4.54
N THR A 125 -36.38 -5.86 4.88
CA THR A 125 -35.10 -5.46 5.47
C THR A 125 -34.02 -5.60 4.41
N ALA A 126 -33.42 -4.50 4.02
CA ALA A 126 -32.27 -4.47 3.14
C ALA A 126 -31.00 -4.30 3.96
N SER A 127 -30.02 -5.16 3.75
CA SER A 127 -28.69 -5.02 4.34
C SER A 127 -27.63 -5.12 3.26
N GLY A 128 -26.62 -4.27 3.34
CA GLY A 128 -25.50 -4.24 2.39
C GLY A 128 -24.17 -4.01 3.11
N ARG A 129 -23.11 -4.55 2.53
CA ARG A 129 -21.74 -4.30 2.95
C ARG A 129 -20.81 -4.28 1.73
N ALA A 130 -19.77 -3.45 1.80
CA ALA A 130 -18.63 -3.59 0.92
C ALA A 130 -17.70 -4.67 1.48
N THR A 131 -17.13 -5.51 0.61
CA THR A 131 -16.26 -6.62 1.00
C THR A 131 -14.82 -6.41 0.61
N TRP A 132 -14.59 -5.83 -0.56
CA TRP A 132 -13.26 -5.45 -1.02
C TRP A 132 -13.38 -4.30 -2.04
N ASP A 133 -12.30 -3.58 -2.20
CA ASP A 133 -12.13 -2.64 -3.30
C ASP A 133 -10.78 -2.81 -3.98
N ALA A 134 -10.70 -2.35 -5.22
CA ALA A 134 -9.48 -2.30 -5.99
C ALA A 134 -9.40 -0.98 -6.74
N THR A 135 -8.19 -0.43 -6.86
CA THR A 135 -7.93 0.79 -7.61
C THR A 135 -6.78 0.60 -8.59
N LEU A 136 -6.84 1.33 -9.70
CA LEU A 136 -5.72 1.50 -10.62
C LEU A 136 -5.58 2.97 -10.94
N ALA A 137 -4.47 3.57 -10.57
CA ALA A 137 -4.26 5.00 -10.64
C ALA A 137 -2.91 5.39 -11.25
N ALA A 138 -2.90 6.51 -11.97
CA ALA A 138 -1.68 7.24 -12.27
C ALA A 138 -1.29 8.10 -11.07
N ARG A 139 0.02 8.22 -10.78
CA ARG A 139 0.61 9.06 -9.74
C ARG A 139 1.44 10.17 -10.36
N LEU A 140 1.32 11.37 -9.79
CA LEU A 140 2.17 12.52 -10.08
C LEU A 140 2.67 13.07 -8.76
N GLY A 141 3.99 13.12 -8.57
CA GLY A 141 4.58 13.54 -7.31
C GLY A 141 5.75 14.49 -7.48
N TYR A 142 6.10 15.11 -6.37
CA TYR A 142 7.28 15.94 -6.19
C TYR A 142 8.17 15.32 -5.12
N ALA A 143 9.40 14.95 -5.51
CA ALA A 143 10.40 14.38 -4.63
C ALA A 143 11.27 15.49 -4.03
N ALA A 144 11.32 15.54 -2.71
CA ALA A 144 12.20 16.37 -1.93
C ALA A 144 13.06 15.46 -1.06
N ASP A 145 14.25 15.11 -1.54
CA ASP A 145 15.13 14.11 -0.95
C ASP A 145 14.38 12.78 -0.69
N ASN A 146 14.22 12.40 0.56
CA ASN A 146 13.56 11.16 0.99
C ASN A 146 12.03 11.31 1.15
N TRP A 147 11.46 12.47 0.79
CA TRP A 147 10.03 12.74 0.86
C TRP A 147 9.44 12.81 -0.53
N LEU A 148 8.29 12.17 -0.72
CA LEU A 148 7.50 12.22 -1.94
C LEU A 148 6.09 12.71 -1.60
N PHE A 149 5.72 13.87 -2.12
CA PHE A 149 4.35 14.40 -2.07
C PHE A 149 3.69 14.10 -3.41
N TYR A 150 2.52 13.46 -3.39
CA TYR A 150 1.89 13.04 -4.63
C TYR A 150 0.38 13.18 -4.64
N ALA A 151 -0.15 13.34 -5.84
CA ALA A 151 -1.55 13.15 -6.17
C ALA A 151 -1.70 11.93 -7.07
N LYS A 152 -2.85 11.27 -7.03
CA LYS A 152 -3.18 10.13 -7.88
C LYS A 152 -4.62 10.22 -8.36
N GLY A 153 -4.90 9.60 -9.52
CA GLY A 153 -6.23 9.52 -10.08
C GLY A 153 -6.36 8.36 -11.05
N GLY A 154 -7.55 7.79 -11.11
CA GLY A 154 -7.76 6.60 -11.91
C GLY A 154 -9.14 5.97 -11.77
N GLY A 155 -9.20 4.66 -12.00
CA GLY A 155 -10.40 3.84 -11.83
C GLY A 155 -10.45 3.16 -10.47
N ALA A 156 -11.66 2.94 -9.97
CA ALA A 156 -11.95 2.19 -8.76
C ALA A 156 -13.04 1.15 -9.01
N TRP A 157 -12.95 0.04 -8.31
CA TRP A 157 -13.93 -1.06 -8.34
C TRP A 157 -14.21 -1.46 -6.91
N VAL A 158 -15.50 -1.49 -6.53
CA VAL A 158 -15.94 -1.86 -5.18
C VAL A 158 -16.92 -3.02 -5.28
N ALA A 159 -16.67 -4.09 -4.55
CA ALA A 159 -17.57 -5.22 -4.45
C ALA A 159 -18.56 -5.01 -3.31
N LEU A 160 -19.83 -5.08 -3.66
CA LEU A 160 -20.97 -4.89 -2.77
C LEU A 160 -21.75 -6.18 -2.63
N ASP A 161 -21.93 -6.66 -1.42
CA ASP A 161 -22.86 -7.76 -1.10
C ASP A 161 -24.13 -7.18 -0.48
N GLY A 162 -25.25 -7.46 -1.10
CA GLY A 162 -26.59 -7.04 -0.63
C GLY A 162 -27.48 -8.24 -0.31
N THR A 163 -28.26 -8.14 0.76
CA THR A 163 -29.28 -9.10 1.12
C THR A 163 -30.59 -8.35 1.39
N VAL A 164 -31.65 -8.76 0.70
CA VAL A 164 -33.01 -8.24 0.95
C VAL A 164 -33.85 -9.38 1.49
N ASN A 165 -34.37 -9.20 2.71
CA ASN A 165 -35.28 -10.14 3.34
C ASN A 165 -36.67 -9.52 3.40
N ASN A 166 -37.67 -10.26 2.94
CA ASN A 166 -39.08 -9.92 3.17
C ASN A 166 -39.49 -10.56 4.51
N LEU A 167 -39.89 -9.72 5.46
CA LEU A 167 -40.31 -10.20 6.81
C LEU A 167 -41.73 -10.75 6.83
N THR A 168 -42.54 -10.43 5.82
CA THR A 168 -43.94 -10.87 5.73
C THR A 168 -44.08 -12.20 4.99
N VAL A 169 -43.26 -12.40 3.95
CA VAL A 169 -43.16 -13.66 3.21
C VAL A 169 -41.69 -14.06 3.25
N PRO A 170 -41.31 -15.27 3.75
CA PRO A 170 -39.90 -15.62 3.95
C PRO A 170 -39.17 -15.82 2.61
N VAL A 171 -38.82 -14.70 1.97
CA VAL A 171 -38.03 -14.67 0.73
C VAL A 171 -36.76 -13.86 1.01
N THR A 172 -35.60 -14.48 0.77
CA THR A 172 -34.29 -13.85 0.85
C THR A 172 -33.72 -13.74 -0.54
N ILE A 173 -33.36 -12.53 -0.94
CA ILE A 173 -32.64 -12.27 -2.20
C ILE A 173 -31.24 -11.83 -1.86
N MET A 174 -30.23 -12.58 -2.31
CA MET A 174 -28.83 -12.22 -2.20
C MET A 174 -28.36 -11.70 -3.56
N ARG A 175 -27.63 -10.58 -3.55
CA ARG A 175 -27.05 -10.01 -4.76
C ARG A 175 -25.62 -9.59 -4.44
N SER A 176 -24.69 -10.02 -5.25
CA SER A 176 -23.31 -9.55 -5.25
C SER A 176 -23.08 -8.81 -6.57
N ALA A 177 -22.51 -7.62 -6.50
CA ALA A 177 -22.20 -6.80 -7.67
C ALA A 177 -20.91 -6.04 -7.45
N THR A 178 -20.07 -5.97 -8.48
CA THR A 178 -18.91 -5.09 -8.50
C THR A 178 -19.29 -3.81 -9.25
N GLN A 179 -19.18 -2.68 -8.56
CA GLN A 179 -19.47 -1.36 -9.12
C GLN A 179 -18.16 -0.66 -9.47
N GLY A 180 -18.11 -0.13 -10.70
CA GLY A 180 -17.00 0.68 -11.17
C GLY A 180 -17.21 2.16 -10.88
N GLY A 181 -16.10 2.88 -10.78
CA GLY A 181 -16.11 4.30 -10.54
C GLY A 181 -14.75 4.94 -10.86
N TRP A 182 -14.59 6.18 -10.43
CA TRP A 182 -13.33 6.90 -10.51
C TRP A 182 -12.75 7.09 -9.10
N MET A 183 -11.47 7.35 -9.03
CA MET A 183 -10.80 7.70 -7.79
C MET A 183 -9.91 8.91 -7.99
N ALA A 184 -9.79 9.72 -6.94
CA ALA A 184 -8.78 10.76 -6.82
C ALA A 184 -8.27 10.78 -5.39
N GLY A 185 -6.97 10.96 -5.25
CA GLY A 185 -6.36 10.96 -3.93
C GLY A 185 -4.99 11.57 -3.93
N GLY A 186 -4.33 11.47 -2.80
CA GLY A 186 -2.97 11.94 -2.64
C GLY A 186 -2.42 11.61 -1.28
N GLY A 187 -1.11 11.77 -1.15
CA GLY A 187 -0.44 11.40 0.06
C GLY A 187 0.98 11.93 0.15
N VAL A 188 1.58 11.52 1.24
CA VAL A 188 2.99 11.74 1.50
C VAL A 188 3.66 10.40 1.79
N GLU A 189 4.83 10.20 1.22
CA GLU A 189 5.63 8.99 1.39
C GLU A 189 7.04 9.39 1.84
N TRP A 190 7.58 8.68 2.82
CA TRP A 190 8.89 8.93 3.38
C TRP A 190 9.75 7.67 3.31
N ALA A 191 10.88 7.78 2.59
CA ALA A 191 11.89 6.73 2.54
C ALA A 191 12.77 6.79 3.80
N PHE A 192 12.50 5.93 4.76
CA PHE A 192 13.25 5.86 6.01
C PHE A 192 14.48 4.94 5.92
N ALA A 193 14.58 4.15 4.84
CA ALA A 193 15.74 3.34 4.50
C ALA A 193 15.88 3.24 2.97
N PRO A 194 17.03 2.82 2.43
CA PRO A 194 17.23 2.78 0.98
C PRO A 194 16.14 2.01 0.21
N SER A 195 15.62 0.92 0.75
CA SER A 195 14.60 0.08 0.11
C SER A 195 13.24 0.10 0.82
N TRP A 196 13.02 0.98 1.79
CA TRP A 196 11.79 1.00 2.56
C TRP A 196 11.22 2.41 2.69
N SER A 197 9.93 2.52 2.46
CA SER A 197 9.18 3.76 2.68
C SER A 197 7.92 3.52 3.52
N ALA A 198 7.46 4.57 4.18
CA ALA A 198 6.17 4.65 4.84
C ALA A 198 5.31 5.70 4.15
N LYS A 199 4.03 5.43 3.96
CA LYS A 199 3.09 6.36 3.33
C LYS A 199 1.88 6.67 4.23
N LEU A 200 1.38 7.89 4.10
CA LEU A 200 0.06 8.32 4.56
C LEU A 200 -0.71 8.82 3.35
N GLU A 201 -1.91 8.31 3.13
CA GLU A 201 -2.68 8.54 1.92
C GLU A 201 -4.14 8.79 2.23
N TYR A 202 -4.77 9.69 1.47
CA TYR A 202 -6.20 9.92 1.44
C TYR A 202 -6.71 9.68 0.04
N ASP A 203 -7.77 8.88 -0.07
CA ASP A 203 -8.44 8.56 -1.33
C ASP A 203 -9.93 8.85 -1.26
N TYR A 204 -10.44 9.41 -2.32
CA TYR A 204 -11.86 9.61 -2.59
C TYR A 204 -12.25 8.74 -3.78
N LEU A 205 -13.18 7.80 -3.59
CA LEU A 205 -13.73 6.93 -4.61
C LEU A 205 -15.16 7.37 -4.92
N GLY A 206 -15.38 7.90 -6.12
CA GLY A 206 -16.72 8.20 -6.63
C GLY A 206 -17.25 7.00 -7.41
N ILE A 207 -18.33 6.38 -6.92
CA ILE A 207 -18.92 5.18 -7.52
C ILE A 207 -20.06 5.62 -8.45
N ASN A 208 -20.22 4.96 -9.59
CA ASN A 208 -21.34 5.25 -10.49
C ASN A 208 -22.66 4.87 -9.81
N GLY A 209 -23.56 5.81 -9.71
CA GLY A 209 -24.89 5.60 -9.13
C GLY A 209 -25.73 4.67 -9.98
N GLU A 210 -26.46 3.76 -9.34
CA GLU A 210 -27.35 2.80 -10.00
C GLU A 210 -28.82 3.16 -9.69
N GLN A 211 -29.71 2.98 -10.69
CA GLN A 211 -31.15 3.11 -10.50
C GLN A 211 -31.71 1.80 -9.96
N ILE A 212 -32.40 1.86 -8.83
CA ILE A 212 -33.02 0.70 -8.19
C ILE A 212 -34.54 0.81 -8.36
N GLY A 213 -35.18 -0.21 -8.92
CA GLY A 213 -36.64 -0.35 -8.89
C GLY A 213 -37.40 0.07 -10.15
N ALA A 214 -36.85 -0.11 -11.34
CA ALA A 214 -37.48 0.24 -12.62
C ALA A 214 -38.85 -0.41 -12.93
N ASN A 215 -39.26 -1.44 -12.20
CA ASN A 215 -40.46 -2.23 -12.53
C ASN A 215 -41.69 -1.94 -11.63
N THR A 216 -41.59 -1.05 -10.65
CA THR A 216 -42.68 -0.80 -9.69
C THR A 216 -43.26 0.62 -9.74
N GLY A 217 -42.90 1.41 -10.77
CA GLY A 217 -43.40 2.80 -10.91
C GLY A 217 -42.75 3.83 -9.98
N THR A 218 -41.99 3.38 -9.00
CA THR A 218 -41.21 4.27 -8.10
C THR A 218 -39.70 3.98 -8.33
N ILE A 219 -39.03 4.94 -8.94
CA ILE A 219 -37.59 4.84 -9.22
C ILE A 219 -36.85 5.51 -8.06
N PHE A 220 -36.06 4.73 -7.36
CA PHE A 220 -35.07 5.24 -6.42
C PHE A 220 -33.71 5.31 -7.11
N THR A 221 -33.04 6.43 -6.99
CA THR A 221 -31.67 6.60 -7.49
C THR A 221 -30.74 6.84 -6.32
N VAL A 222 -29.66 6.08 -6.29
CA VAL A 222 -28.55 6.38 -5.37
C VAL A 222 -27.75 7.52 -6.00
N HIS A 223 -27.80 8.68 -5.36
CA HIS A 223 -27.05 9.86 -5.79
C HIS A 223 -25.72 9.95 -5.05
N ASN A 224 -24.65 10.20 -5.82
CA ASN A 224 -23.29 10.45 -5.32
C ASN A 224 -22.78 9.41 -4.31
N PRO A 225 -22.91 8.11 -4.58
CA PRO A 225 -22.28 7.11 -3.72
C PRO A 225 -20.76 7.30 -3.78
N HIS A 226 -20.14 7.47 -2.62
CA HIS A 226 -18.72 7.68 -2.51
C HIS A 226 -18.15 6.99 -1.27
N VAL A 227 -16.88 6.67 -1.37
CA VAL A 227 -16.09 6.14 -0.26
C VAL A 227 -14.89 7.04 -0.07
N GLN A 228 -14.62 7.41 1.16
CA GLN A 228 -13.43 8.14 1.58
C GLN A 228 -12.56 7.18 2.38
N GLN A 229 -11.26 7.18 2.11
CA GLN A 229 -10.31 6.29 2.77
C GLN A 229 -9.12 7.09 3.28
N VAL A 230 -8.65 6.73 4.47
CA VAL A 230 -7.35 7.19 4.99
C VAL A 230 -6.55 5.95 5.33
N THR A 231 -5.38 5.82 4.72
CA THR A 231 -4.51 4.66 4.89
C THR A 231 -3.09 5.07 5.30
N VAL A 232 -2.48 4.22 6.09
CA VAL A 232 -1.04 4.19 6.32
C VAL A 232 -0.48 2.91 5.73
N GLY A 233 0.69 2.99 5.13
CA GLY A 233 1.29 1.83 4.46
C GLY A 233 2.79 1.83 4.54
N VAL A 234 3.36 0.68 4.20
CA VAL A 234 4.81 0.49 4.07
C VAL A 234 5.07 -0.14 2.71
N ASN A 235 6.07 0.36 1.99
CA ASN A 235 6.49 -0.15 0.69
C ASN A 235 7.93 -0.65 0.76
N TYR A 236 8.19 -1.72 0.04
CA TYR A 236 9.54 -2.15 -0.33
C TYR A 236 9.83 -1.68 -1.76
N LEU A 237 10.93 -0.94 -1.92
CA LEU A 237 11.37 -0.33 -3.17
C LEU A 237 12.44 -1.21 -3.81
N PHE A 238 12.24 -1.59 -5.07
CA PHE A 238 13.20 -2.35 -5.88
C PHE A 238 13.96 -1.36 -6.79
N HIS A 239 15.24 -1.13 -6.48
CA HIS A 239 16.14 -0.25 -7.24
C HIS A 239 17.06 -1.05 -8.15
#